data_f5596e5af65c4bc6e4cdbb5065c51377
#
_entry.id   f5596e5af65c4bc6e4cdbb5065c51377
#
_cell.length_a   1.000
_cell.length_b   1.000
_cell.length_c   1.000
_cell.angle_alpha   90.00
_cell.angle_beta   90.00
_cell.angle_gamma   90.00
#
_symmetry.space_group_name_H-M   'P 1'
#
loop_
_entity.id
_entity.type
_entity.pdbx_description
1 polymer ?
#
loop_
_entity_poly.entity_id
_entity_poly.type
_entity_poly.pdbx_seq_one_letter_code
_entity_poly.pdbx_strand_id
1 'polypeptide(L)'
;MDLGDLLTLQGTLFLLMLLGAYLTKKKIITKEGKRCLTDLVVYVILPCTIFKSCFVDTGANFAAVGSLLLLLSLVIEVGALFFNQVLYRRYSGEKRKVLQYGTLVPNSGFLGTPIAEGVYHDLGVLYAAIFLIPVRIFMWSFGTSYFMAQDGMSKKELCRKVITHPCLIAVFLSLAVMILRLELPSVLKVTVLAISKCNSAIAMFVVGTVLAEAPTW
;
A
#
# COMPACT_ATOMS: atom_id res chain seq x y z
N MET A 1 -22.94 4.75 0.53
CA MET A 1 -22.11 5.64 1.38
C MET A 1 -22.50 7.06 1.06
N ASP A 2 -22.98 7.79 2.05
CA ASP A 2 -23.38 9.19 1.85
C ASP A 2 -22.16 10.11 1.85
N LEU A 3 -22.32 11.31 1.27
CA LEU A 3 -21.25 12.32 1.23
C LEU A 3 -20.72 12.64 2.64
N GLY A 4 -21.61 12.62 3.66
CA GLY A 4 -21.25 12.81 5.06
C GLY A 4 -20.31 11.75 5.61
N ASP A 5 -20.55 10.49 5.28
CA ASP A 5 -19.69 9.35 5.67
C ASP A 5 -18.29 9.48 5.06
N LEU A 6 -18.23 9.86 3.76
CA LEU A 6 -16.97 10.07 3.06
C LEU A 6 -16.16 11.23 3.67
N LEU A 7 -16.81 12.34 3.99
CA LEU A 7 -16.18 13.47 4.65
C LEU A 7 -15.70 13.11 6.06
N THR A 8 -16.47 12.33 6.80
CA THR A 8 -16.08 11.83 8.12
C THR A 8 -14.85 10.92 8.03
N LEU A 9 -14.83 9.99 7.05
CA LEU A 9 -13.68 9.13 6.81
C LEU A 9 -12.43 9.95 6.49
N GLN A 10 -12.52 10.87 5.52
CA GLN A 10 -11.39 11.71 5.11
C GLN A 10 -10.93 12.61 6.26
N GLY A 11 -11.85 13.21 7.01
CA GLY A 11 -11.55 14.00 8.19
C GLY A 11 -10.82 13.21 9.27
N THR A 12 -11.27 11.98 9.54
CA THR A 12 -10.62 11.07 10.49
C THR A 12 -9.20 10.73 10.07
N LEU A 13 -8.99 10.34 8.80
CA LEU A 13 -7.65 10.04 8.28
C LEU A 13 -6.73 11.27 8.36
N PHE A 14 -7.26 12.45 8.03
CA PHE A 14 -6.52 13.71 8.11
C PHE A 14 -6.13 14.07 9.56
N LEU A 15 -7.05 13.92 10.51
CA LEU A 15 -6.77 14.17 11.93
C LEU A 15 -5.71 13.21 12.49
N LEU A 16 -5.78 11.93 12.12
CA LEU A 16 -4.75 10.95 12.49
C LEU A 16 -3.38 11.31 11.91
N MET A 17 -3.34 11.78 10.67
CA MET A 17 -2.10 12.26 10.02
C MET A 17 -1.55 13.49 10.74
N LEU A 18 -2.39 14.48 11.08
CA LEU A 18 -1.97 15.65 11.84
C LEU A 18 -1.46 15.27 13.23
N LEU A 19 -2.10 14.31 13.90
CA LEU A 19 -1.65 13.79 15.18
C LEU A 19 -0.25 13.14 15.04
N GLY A 20 -0.02 12.33 14.02
CA GLY A 20 1.30 11.75 13.72
C GLY A 20 2.36 12.83 13.51
N ALA A 21 2.04 13.89 12.77
CA ALA A 21 2.92 15.04 12.58
C ALA A 21 3.21 15.78 13.90
N TYR A 22 2.19 15.99 14.72
CA TYR A 22 2.34 16.61 16.04
C TYR A 22 3.25 15.79 16.96
N LEU A 23 3.04 14.47 17.05
CA LEU A 23 3.84 13.56 17.86
C LEU A 23 5.31 13.57 17.43
N THR A 24 5.57 13.70 16.12
CA THR A 24 6.93 13.83 15.58
C THR A 24 7.56 15.17 15.96
N LYS A 25 6.84 16.28 15.85
CA LYS A 25 7.34 17.59 16.27
C LYS A 25 7.60 17.66 17.78
N LYS A 26 6.84 16.93 18.57
CA LYS A 26 7.06 16.77 20.02
C LYS A 26 8.17 15.75 20.36
N LYS A 27 8.82 15.14 19.36
CA LYS A 27 9.88 14.12 19.52
C LYS A 27 9.42 12.86 20.26
N ILE A 28 8.09 12.62 20.36
CA ILE A 28 7.53 11.36 20.86
C ILE A 28 7.79 10.26 19.85
N ILE A 29 7.56 10.54 18.55
CA ILE A 29 7.98 9.67 17.46
C ILE A 29 9.34 10.18 16.96
N THR A 30 10.40 9.45 17.30
CA THR A 30 11.76 9.68 16.82
C THR A 30 11.97 9.07 15.42
N LYS A 31 13.16 9.27 14.81
CA LYS A 31 13.50 8.64 13.53
C LYS A 31 13.50 7.12 13.61
N GLU A 32 14.00 6.57 14.71
CA GLU A 32 13.99 5.14 15.00
C GLU A 32 12.55 4.64 15.22
N GLY A 33 11.74 5.40 15.95
CA GLY A 33 10.32 5.13 16.16
C GLY A 33 9.53 5.10 14.86
N LYS A 34 9.77 6.06 13.96
CA LYS A 34 9.18 6.09 12.61
C LYS A 34 9.53 4.82 11.82
N ARG A 35 10.81 4.42 11.82
CA ARG A 35 11.25 3.20 11.15
C ARG A 35 10.56 1.97 11.73
N CYS A 36 10.52 1.84 13.05
CA CYS A 36 9.85 0.74 13.74
C CYS A 36 8.34 0.67 13.38
N LEU A 37 7.64 1.82 13.40
CA LEU A 37 6.23 1.88 13.00
C LEU A 37 6.04 1.51 11.52
N THR A 38 6.92 1.97 10.64
CA THR A 38 6.86 1.64 9.22
C THR A 38 7.06 0.15 8.99
N ASP A 39 8.06 -0.45 9.63
CA ASP A 39 8.35 -1.88 9.54
C ASP A 39 7.17 -2.71 10.10
N LEU A 40 6.60 -2.30 11.23
CA LEU A 40 5.42 -2.94 11.82
C LEU A 40 4.21 -2.91 10.87
N VAL A 41 3.97 -1.77 10.24
CA VAL A 41 2.89 -1.65 9.24
C VAL A 41 3.15 -2.57 8.04
N VAL A 42 4.34 -2.52 7.47
CA VAL A 42 4.65 -3.25 6.21
C VAL A 42 4.75 -4.76 6.43
N TYR A 43 5.34 -5.20 7.54
CA TYR A 43 5.62 -6.63 7.76
C TYR A 43 4.54 -7.36 8.56
N VAL A 44 3.68 -6.65 9.30
CA VAL A 44 2.69 -7.28 10.17
C VAL A 44 1.27 -6.76 9.88
N ILE A 45 1.04 -5.46 9.99
CA ILE A 45 -0.31 -4.91 9.98
C ILE A 45 -0.95 -5.00 8.59
N LEU A 46 -0.25 -4.55 7.53
CA LEU A 46 -0.76 -4.64 6.16
C LEU A 46 -0.97 -6.10 5.70
N PRO A 47 -0.04 -7.04 5.92
CA PRO A 47 -0.30 -8.45 5.64
C PRO A 47 -1.53 -9.00 6.36
N CYS A 48 -1.71 -8.71 7.64
CA CYS A 48 -2.91 -9.10 8.38
C CYS A 48 -4.18 -8.43 7.83
N THR A 49 -4.10 -7.14 7.46
CA THR A 49 -5.20 -6.40 6.87
C THR A 49 -5.62 -6.99 5.52
N ILE A 50 -4.67 -7.39 4.69
CA ILE A 50 -4.94 -8.09 3.43
C ILE A 50 -5.51 -9.49 3.70
N PHE A 51 -4.90 -10.22 4.64
CA PHE A 51 -5.30 -11.60 4.94
C PHE A 51 -6.71 -11.70 5.52
N LYS A 52 -7.18 -10.72 6.32
CA LYS A 52 -8.57 -10.71 6.82
C LYS A 52 -9.62 -10.74 5.70
N SER A 53 -9.27 -10.29 4.48
CA SER A 53 -10.20 -10.27 3.34
C SER A 53 -10.63 -11.68 2.90
N CYS A 54 -9.88 -12.74 3.26
CA CYS A 54 -10.32 -14.12 3.00
C CYS A 54 -11.51 -14.57 3.88
N PHE A 55 -11.87 -13.77 4.90
CA PHE A 55 -13.03 -14.07 5.76
C PHE A 55 -14.34 -13.54 5.18
N VAL A 56 -14.27 -12.79 4.08
CA VAL A 56 -15.43 -12.17 3.42
C VAL A 56 -15.92 -13.04 2.27
N ASP A 57 -17.22 -13.19 2.14
CA ASP A 57 -17.81 -13.81 0.95
C ASP A 57 -17.70 -12.84 -0.24
N THR A 58 -16.93 -13.25 -1.23
CA THR A 58 -16.57 -12.40 -2.38
C THR A 58 -17.59 -12.45 -3.52
N GLY A 59 -18.59 -13.34 -3.42
CA GLY A 59 -19.62 -13.50 -4.45
C GLY A 59 -19.13 -14.09 -5.78
N ALA A 60 -20.08 -14.37 -6.69
CA ALA A 60 -19.81 -15.06 -7.96
C ALA A 60 -18.91 -14.28 -8.95
N ASN A 61 -18.88 -12.94 -8.86
CA ASN A 61 -18.19 -12.08 -9.82
C ASN A 61 -16.75 -11.72 -9.41
N PHE A 62 -16.23 -12.30 -8.32
CA PHE A 62 -14.92 -11.95 -7.78
C PHE A 62 -13.78 -12.12 -8.80
N ALA A 63 -13.76 -13.24 -9.54
CA ALA A 63 -12.70 -13.51 -10.52
C ALA A 63 -12.72 -12.49 -11.68
N ALA A 64 -13.90 -12.09 -12.14
CA ALA A 64 -14.05 -11.11 -13.21
C ALA A 64 -13.62 -9.71 -12.75
N VAL A 65 -14.03 -9.28 -11.55
CA VAL A 65 -13.62 -8.00 -10.98
C VAL A 65 -12.13 -7.97 -10.69
N GLY A 66 -11.58 -9.04 -10.09
CA GLY A 66 -10.15 -9.15 -9.80
C GLY A 66 -9.28 -9.11 -11.05
N SER A 67 -9.67 -9.81 -12.12
CA SER A 67 -8.94 -9.77 -13.40
C SER A 67 -9.01 -8.39 -14.07
N LEU A 68 -10.17 -7.71 -13.99
CA LEU A 68 -10.32 -6.35 -14.48
C LEU A 68 -9.42 -5.37 -13.70
N LEU A 69 -9.36 -5.48 -12.37
CA LEU A 69 -8.49 -4.65 -11.53
C LEU A 69 -7.01 -4.86 -11.84
N LEU A 70 -6.58 -6.11 -12.06
CA LEU A 70 -5.21 -6.39 -12.50
C LEU A 70 -4.91 -5.75 -13.86
N LEU A 71 -5.82 -5.87 -14.82
CA LEU A 71 -5.66 -5.26 -16.14
C LEU A 71 -5.61 -3.72 -16.06
N LEU A 72 -6.53 -3.11 -15.33
CA LEU A 72 -6.55 -1.65 -15.14
C LEU A 72 -5.28 -1.15 -14.46
N SER A 73 -4.82 -1.83 -13.42
CA SER A 73 -3.57 -1.48 -12.74
C SER A 73 -2.38 -1.58 -13.69
N LEU A 74 -2.30 -2.65 -14.49
CA LEU A 74 -1.23 -2.81 -15.49
C LEU A 74 -1.26 -1.70 -16.55
N VAL A 75 -2.44 -1.34 -17.05
CA VAL A 75 -2.60 -0.24 -18.04
C VAL A 75 -2.18 1.10 -17.42
N ILE A 76 -2.55 1.36 -16.17
CA ILE A 76 -2.16 2.59 -15.46
C ILE A 76 -0.65 2.65 -15.28
N GLU A 77 0.00 1.55 -14.86
CA GLU A 77 1.45 1.50 -14.64
C GLU A 77 2.24 1.67 -15.96
N VAL A 78 1.82 0.99 -17.02
CA VAL A 78 2.42 1.16 -18.36
C VAL A 78 2.21 2.59 -18.86
N GLY A 79 1.01 3.15 -18.66
CA GLY A 79 0.72 4.54 -18.96
C GLY A 79 1.62 5.50 -18.20
N ALA A 80 1.82 5.27 -16.90
CA ALA A 80 2.71 6.07 -16.05
C ALA A 80 4.16 6.04 -16.55
N LEU A 81 4.67 4.88 -16.98
CA LEU A 81 6.01 4.80 -17.60
C LEU A 81 6.11 5.64 -18.87
N PHE A 82 5.10 5.59 -19.74
CA PHE A 82 5.07 6.38 -20.95
C PHE A 82 5.01 7.89 -20.65
N PHE A 83 4.10 8.30 -19.76
CA PHE A 83 3.99 9.70 -19.33
C PHE A 83 5.26 10.20 -18.67
N ASN A 84 5.94 9.40 -17.87
CA ASN A 84 7.22 9.75 -17.25
C ASN A 84 8.29 10.15 -18.26
N GLN A 85 8.33 9.48 -19.41
CA GLN A 85 9.30 9.82 -20.46
C GLN A 85 8.98 11.14 -21.16
N VAL A 86 7.70 11.49 -21.29
CA VAL A 86 7.24 12.70 -21.99
C VAL A 86 7.20 13.90 -21.05
N LEU A 87 6.53 13.79 -19.90
CA LEU A 87 6.29 14.91 -18.98
C LEU A 87 7.59 15.45 -18.36
N TYR A 88 8.51 14.54 -18.00
CA TYR A 88 9.71 14.93 -17.26
C TYR A 88 10.95 15.11 -18.14
N ARG A 89 10.77 15.27 -19.45
CA ARG A 89 11.87 15.53 -20.39
C ARG A 89 12.66 16.82 -20.10
N ARG A 90 11.97 17.81 -19.54
CA ARG A 90 12.56 19.13 -19.23
C ARG A 90 13.36 19.15 -17.92
N TYR A 91 13.22 18.11 -17.10
CA TYR A 91 13.94 17.98 -15.84
C TYR A 91 15.17 17.10 -16.02
N SER A 92 16.23 17.38 -15.27
CA SER A 92 17.49 16.59 -15.28
C SER A 92 17.90 16.18 -13.86
N GLY A 93 18.82 15.22 -13.77
CA GLY A 93 19.41 14.78 -12.51
C GLY A 93 18.41 14.18 -11.53
N GLU A 94 18.67 14.39 -10.23
CA GLU A 94 17.90 13.80 -9.12
C GLU A 94 16.42 14.24 -9.13
N LYS A 95 16.15 15.49 -9.51
CA LYS A 95 14.78 16.02 -9.56
C LYS A 95 13.90 15.22 -10.51
N ARG A 96 14.43 14.85 -11.67
CA ARG A 96 13.73 14.02 -12.65
C ARG A 96 13.42 12.64 -12.07
N LYS A 97 14.40 12.00 -11.43
CA LYS A 97 14.25 10.66 -10.83
C LYS A 97 13.16 10.65 -9.76
N VAL A 98 13.15 11.64 -8.87
CA VAL A 98 12.14 11.77 -7.81
C VAL A 98 10.74 11.95 -8.40
N LEU A 99 10.57 12.80 -9.40
CA LEU A 99 9.29 13.01 -10.07
C LEU A 99 8.80 11.75 -10.79
N GLN A 100 9.68 11.06 -11.51
CA GLN A 100 9.38 9.81 -12.20
C GLN A 100 8.98 8.70 -11.21
N TYR A 101 9.71 8.57 -10.11
CA TYR A 101 9.39 7.61 -9.07
C TYR A 101 8.03 7.91 -8.41
N GLY A 102 7.78 9.18 -8.02
CA GLY A 102 6.54 9.58 -7.37
C GLY A 102 5.30 9.40 -8.25
N THR A 103 5.44 9.48 -9.58
CA THR A 103 4.35 9.18 -10.52
C THR A 103 4.10 7.68 -10.67
N LEU A 104 5.18 6.88 -10.66
CA LEU A 104 5.10 5.42 -10.81
C LEU A 104 4.69 4.71 -9.52
N VAL A 105 5.02 5.26 -8.36
CA VAL A 105 4.82 4.61 -7.07
C VAL A 105 3.93 5.50 -6.17
N PRO A 106 2.61 5.50 -6.42
CA PRO A 106 1.68 6.25 -5.58
C PRO A 106 1.61 5.64 -4.17
N ASN A 107 1.24 6.46 -3.18
CA ASN A 107 1.08 6.00 -1.79
C ASN A 107 -0.20 5.17 -1.59
N SER A 108 -0.38 4.17 -2.42
CA SER A 108 -1.59 3.34 -2.43
C SER A 108 -1.66 2.37 -1.23
N GLY A 109 -0.52 1.97 -0.67
CA GLY A 109 -0.47 1.06 0.47
C GLY A 109 -0.91 1.74 1.77
N PHE A 110 -0.31 2.89 2.10
CA PHE A 110 -0.58 3.57 3.37
C PHE A 110 -1.83 4.45 3.33
N LEU A 111 -2.12 5.10 2.20
CA LEU A 111 -3.27 5.99 2.05
C LEU A 111 -4.42 5.33 1.30
N GLY A 112 -4.15 4.63 0.20
CA GLY A 112 -5.18 4.04 -0.65
C GLY A 112 -5.91 2.88 0.03
N THR A 113 -5.22 1.99 0.75
CA THR A 113 -5.85 0.85 1.42
C THR A 113 -6.86 1.28 2.51
N PRO A 114 -6.56 2.21 3.43
CA PRO A 114 -7.54 2.72 4.38
C PRO A 114 -8.77 3.37 3.73
N ILE A 115 -8.57 4.07 2.61
CA ILE A 115 -9.69 4.68 1.87
C ILE A 115 -10.57 3.59 1.24
N ALA A 116 -9.97 2.60 0.59
CA ALA A 116 -10.69 1.49 0.01
C ALA A 116 -11.44 0.67 1.08
N GLU A 117 -10.83 0.46 2.25
CA GLU A 117 -11.45 -0.17 3.41
C GLU A 117 -12.65 0.64 3.92
N GLY A 118 -12.53 1.94 4.02
CA GLY A 118 -13.60 2.82 4.47
C GLY A 118 -14.80 2.86 3.51
N VAL A 119 -14.57 2.73 2.20
CA VAL A 119 -15.61 2.79 1.17
C VAL A 119 -16.27 1.42 0.92
N TYR A 120 -15.47 0.38 0.79
CA TYR A 120 -15.90 -0.96 0.37
C TYR A 120 -15.66 -2.04 1.42
N HIS A 121 -15.30 -1.64 2.65
CA HIS A 121 -14.99 -2.53 3.78
C HIS A 121 -13.89 -3.56 3.42
N ASP A 122 -14.03 -4.79 3.86
CA ASP A 122 -13.02 -5.82 3.64
C ASP A 122 -12.84 -6.20 2.16
N LEU A 123 -13.90 -6.09 1.34
CA LEU A 123 -13.79 -6.25 -0.12
C LEU A 123 -12.92 -5.17 -0.74
N GLY A 124 -13.02 -3.92 -0.26
CA GLY A 124 -12.16 -2.83 -0.69
C GLY A 124 -10.69 -3.11 -0.42
N VAL A 125 -10.36 -3.67 0.73
CA VAL A 125 -8.98 -4.09 1.05
C VAL A 125 -8.48 -5.16 0.09
N LEU A 126 -9.29 -6.17 -0.20
CA LEU A 126 -8.93 -7.24 -1.13
C LEU A 126 -8.71 -6.72 -2.55
N TYR A 127 -9.61 -5.88 -3.04
CA TYR A 127 -9.49 -5.27 -4.37
C TYR A 127 -8.30 -4.32 -4.46
N ALA A 128 -8.05 -3.52 -3.43
CA ALA A 128 -6.84 -2.68 -3.35
C ALA A 128 -5.57 -3.54 -3.35
N ALA A 129 -5.56 -4.66 -2.61
CA ALA A 129 -4.42 -5.56 -2.58
C ALA A 129 -4.14 -6.21 -3.94
N ILE A 130 -5.17 -6.62 -4.68
CA ILE A 130 -5.06 -7.16 -6.05
C ILE A 130 -4.53 -6.07 -6.99
N PHE A 131 -5.11 -4.86 -6.94
CA PHE A 131 -4.66 -3.71 -7.73
C PHE A 131 -3.19 -3.37 -7.47
N LEU A 132 -2.71 -3.53 -6.25
CA LEU A 132 -1.34 -3.24 -5.85
C LEU A 132 -0.31 -4.29 -6.34
N ILE A 133 -0.71 -5.43 -6.88
CA ILE A 133 0.23 -6.45 -7.39
C ILE A 133 1.09 -5.88 -8.53
N PRO A 134 0.53 -5.37 -9.65
CA PRO A 134 1.31 -4.73 -10.70
C PRO A 134 2.12 -3.53 -10.18
N VAL A 135 1.51 -2.65 -9.37
CA VAL A 135 2.20 -1.48 -8.79
C VAL A 135 3.50 -1.90 -8.08
N ARG A 136 3.48 -2.96 -7.29
CA ARG A 136 4.68 -3.46 -6.59
C ARG A 136 5.71 -4.06 -7.53
N ILE A 137 5.27 -4.74 -8.59
CA ILE A 137 6.18 -5.26 -9.63
C ILE A 137 6.89 -4.07 -10.29
N PHE A 138 6.17 -3.03 -10.67
CA PHE A 138 6.73 -1.83 -11.31
C PHE A 138 7.60 -1.03 -10.34
N MET A 139 7.20 -0.91 -9.08
CA MET A 139 8.00 -0.26 -8.03
C MET A 139 9.39 -0.89 -7.90
N TRP A 140 9.46 -2.21 -7.79
CA TRP A 140 10.74 -2.90 -7.61
C TRP A 140 11.54 -3.07 -8.91
N SER A 141 10.89 -3.06 -10.09
CA SER A 141 11.57 -3.14 -11.39
C SER A 141 12.04 -1.77 -11.88
N PHE A 142 11.09 -0.93 -12.27
CA PHE A 142 11.38 0.37 -12.87
C PHE A 142 11.63 1.45 -11.83
N GLY A 143 10.86 1.48 -10.74
CA GLY A 143 10.98 2.50 -9.70
C GLY A 143 12.36 2.51 -9.06
N THR A 144 12.87 1.35 -8.66
CA THR A 144 14.22 1.25 -8.09
C THR A 144 15.32 1.58 -9.09
N SER A 145 15.12 1.30 -10.39
CA SER A 145 16.11 1.59 -11.41
C SER A 145 16.42 3.08 -11.58
N TYR A 146 15.50 3.97 -11.20
CA TYR A 146 15.74 5.42 -11.24
C TYR A 146 16.82 5.88 -10.25
N PHE A 147 17.00 5.15 -9.13
CA PHE A 147 17.93 5.51 -8.07
C PHE A 147 19.20 4.64 -8.06
N MET A 148 19.12 3.43 -8.59
CA MET A 148 20.25 2.49 -8.65
C MET A 148 21.01 2.65 -9.98
N ALA A 149 21.77 3.71 -10.10
CA ALA A 149 22.38 4.11 -11.38
C ALA A 149 23.56 3.23 -11.85
N GLN A 150 24.07 2.25 -11.09
CA GLN A 150 25.24 1.47 -11.53
C GLN A 150 25.30 -0.01 -11.10
N ASP A 151 24.60 -0.43 -10.05
CA ASP A 151 24.57 -1.85 -9.70
C ASP A 151 23.20 -2.44 -10.07
N GLY A 152 23.09 -2.82 -11.32
CA GLY A 152 21.87 -3.41 -11.86
C GLY A 152 21.48 -4.66 -11.06
N MET A 153 20.37 -4.55 -10.32
CA MET A 153 19.80 -5.70 -9.61
C MET A 153 19.52 -6.81 -10.61
N SER A 154 20.03 -7.99 -10.34
CA SER A 154 19.77 -9.16 -11.18
C SER A 154 18.25 -9.40 -11.28
N LYS A 155 17.76 -9.82 -12.46
CA LYS A 155 16.35 -10.21 -12.63
C LYS A 155 15.88 -11.21 -11.58
N LYS A 156 16.78 -12.10 -11.13
CA LYS A 156 16.52 -13.09 -10.08
C LYS A 156 16.32 -12.43 -8.71
N GLU A 157 17.12 -11.43 -8.36
CA GLU A 157 16.98 -10.68 -7.11
C GLU A 157 15.72 -9.83 -7.09
N LEU A 158 15.40 -9.23 -8.24
CA LEU A 158 14.15 -8.51 -8.43
C LEU A 158 12.93 -9.42 -8.20
N CYS A 159 12.88 -10.54 -8.88
CA CYS A 159 11.82 -11.53 -8.75
C CYS A 159 11.71 -12.03 -7.30
N ARG A 160 12.83 -12.28 -6.63
CA ARG A 160 12.87 -12.66 -5.23
C ARG A 160 12.28 -11.57 -4.33
N LYS A 161 12.68 -10.30 -4.49
CA LYS A 161 12.14 -9.18 -3.69
C LYS A 161 10.64 -9.00 -3.86
N VAL A 162 10.14 -9.15 -5.07
CA VAL A 162 8.70 -9.07 -5.36
C VAL A 162 7.96 -10.23 -4.68
N ILE A 163 8.39 -11.48 -4.93
CA ILE A 163 7.69 -12.67 -4.42
C ILE A 163 7.77 -12.78 -2.90
N THR A 164 8.88 -12.38 -2.29
CA THR A 164 9.05 -12.42 -0.83
C THR A 164 8.46 -11.20 -0.11
N HIS A 165 7.80 -10.28 -0.85
CA HIS A 165 7.17 -9.14 -0.21
C HIS A 165 5.99 -9.59 0.67
N PRO A 166 5.94 -9.22 1.97
CA PRO A 166 4.97 -9.76 2.92
C PRO A 166 3.51 -9.52 2.50
N CYS A 167 3.22 -8.37 1.88
CA CYS A 167 1.88 -8.10 1.37
C CYS A 167 1.48 -9.01 0.19
N LEU A 168 2.43 -9.38 -0.69
CA LEU A 168 2.14 -10.32 -1.79
C LEU A 168 1.93 -11.74 -1.26
N ILE A 169 2.73 -12.16 -0.30
CA ILE A 169 2.52 -13.44 0.39
C ILE A 169 1.12 -13.47 1.02
N ALA A 170 0.72 -12.39 1.70
CA ALA A 170 -0.62 -12.28 2.29
C ALA A 170 -1.74 -12.35 1.24
N VAL A 171 -1.58 -11.75 0.05
CA VAL A 171 -2.55 -11.86 -1.06
C VAL A 171 -2.68 -13.32 -1.50
N PHE A 172 -1.56 -14.00 -1.78
CA PHE A 172 -1.62 -15.38 -2.24
C PHE A 172 -2.17 -16.34 -1.18
N LEU A 173 -1.82 -16.14 0.10
CA LEU A 173 -2.38 -16.90 1.20
C LEU A 173 -3.89 -16.65 1.36
N SER A 174 -4.31 -15.38 1.26
CA SER A 174 -5.73 -15.00 1.32
C SER A 174 -6.52 -15.67 0.21
N LEU A 175 -6.02 -15.61 -1.03
CA LEU A 175 -6.65 -16.27 -2.18
C LEU A 175 -6.68 -17.80 -2.04
N ALA A 176 -5.59 -18.40 -1.54
CA ALA A 176 -5.54 -19.85 -1.31
C ALA A 176 -6.57 -20.31 -0.27
N VAL A 177 -6.67 -19.62 0.88
CA VAL A 177 -7.67 -19.90 1.91
C VAL A 177 -9.09 -19.80 1.35
N MET A 178 -9.34 -18.77 0.54
CA MET A 178 -10.65 -18.51 -0.06
C MET A 178 -11.04 -19.57 -1.12
N ILE A 179 -10.11 -19.93 -2.01
CA ILE A 179 -10.34 -20.92 -3.07
C ILE A 179 -10.53 -22.32 -2.47
N LEU A 180 -9.69 -22.68 -1.48
CA LEU A 180 -9.73 -23.98 -0.81
C LEU A 180 -10.82 -24.07 0.28
N ARG A 181 -11.54 -22.95 0.53
CA ARG A 181 -12.58 -22.84 1.57
C ARG A 181 -12.12 -23.36 2.93
N LEU A 182 -10.87 -23.03 3.32
CA LEU A 182 -10.29 -23.51 4.55
C LEU A 182 -10.92 -22.84 5.76
N GLU A 183 -11.40 -23.65 6.71
CA GLU A 183 -11.83 -23.15 8.00
C GLU A 183 -10.64 -22.87 8.89
N LEU A 184 -10.42 -21.59 9.21
CA LEU A 184 -9.33 -21.17 10.09
C LEU A 184 -9.75 -21.24 11.56
N PRO A 185 -8.84 -21.61 12.49
CA PRO A 185 -9.11 -21.58 13.91
C PRO A 185 -9.55 -20.18 14.38
N SER A 186 -10.53 -20.13 15.29
CA SER A 186 -11.09 -18.87 15.79
C SER A 186 -10.04 -17.95 16.40
N VAL A 187 -9.06 -18.51 17.09
CA VAL A 187 -7.94 -17.74 17.66
C VAL A 187 -7.18 -17.00 16.59
N LEU A 188 -6.87 -17.65 15.46
CA LEU A 188 -6.17 -17.02 14.34
C LEU A 188 -7.00 -15.89 13.71
N LYS A 189 -8.29 -16.13 13.49
CA LYS A 189 -9.22 -15.11 12.97
C LYS A 189 -9.25 -13.87 13.86
N VAL A 190 -9.45 -14.05 15.17
CA VAL A 190 -9.52 -12.96 16.15
C VAL A 190 -8.20 -12.18 16.20
N THR A 191 -7.07 -12.88 16.19
CA THR A 191 -5.74 -12.25 16.22
C THR A 191 -5.51 -11.39 14.95
N VAL A 192 -5.80 -11.93 13.78
CA VAL A 192 -5.67 -11.18 12.51
C VAL A 192 -6.58 -9.95 12.50
N LEU A 193 -7.83 -10.09 12.94
CA LEU A 193 -8.78 -8.97 13.04
C LEU A 193 -8.29 -7.90 14.03
N ALA A 194 -7.74 -8.28 15.18
CA ALA A 194 -7.21 -7.34 16.16
C ALA A 194 -6.04 -6.52 15.60
N ILE A 195 -5.09 -7.19 14.92
CA ILE A 195 -3.94 -6.51 14.29
C ILE A 195 -4.40 -5.61 13.15
N SER A 196 -5.32 -6.06 12.31
CA SER A 196 -5.78 -5.30 11.15
C SER A 196 -6.48 -3.99 11.53
N LYS A 197 -7.14 -3.92 12.68
CA LYS A 197 -7.78 -2.69 13.21
C LYS A 197 -6.79 -1.56 13.46
N CYS A 198 -5.50 -1.86 13.64
CA CYS A 198 -4.46 -0.87 13.83
C CYS A 198 -4.03 -0.20 12.52
N ASN A 199 -4.44 -0.73 11.36
CA ASN A 199 -3.90 -0.31 10.06
C ASN A 199 -4.10 1.19 9.80
N SER A 200 -5.32 1.67 9.79
CA SER A 200 -5.63 3.07 9.44
C SER A 200 -4.93 4.06 10.37
N ALA A 201 -4.94 3.80 11.68
CA ALA A 201 -4.34 4.71 12.66
C ALA A 201 -2.81 4.77 12.52
N ILE A 202 -2.13 3.61 12.51
CA ILE A 202 -0.66 3.58 12.47
C ILE A 202 -0.14 4.00 11.09
N ALA A 203 -0.81 3.59 10.01
CA ALA A 203 -0.45 4.05 8.67
C ALA A 203 -0.53 5.58 8.54
N MET A 204 -1.59 6.20 9.06
CA MET A 204 -1.73 7.65 9.05
C MET A 204 -0.72 8.35 9.96
N PHE A 205 -0.35 7.78 11.10
CA PHE A 205 0.74 8.31 11.92
C PHE A 205 2.07 8.30 11.14
N VAL A 206 2.40 7.22 10.43
CA VAL A 206 3.59 7.15 9.59
C VAL A 206 3.57 8.21 8.49
N VAL A 207 2.44 8.39 7.80
CA VAL A 207 2.29 9.48 6.80
C VAL A 207 2.49 10.85 7.46
N GLY A 208 1.92 11.07 8.64
CA GLY A 208 2.09 12.28 9.43
C GLY A 208 3.54 12.56 9.81
N THR A 209 4.33 11.53 10.13
CA THR A 209 5.77 11.71 10.41
C THR A 209 6.52 12.23 9.18
N VAL A 210 6.18 11.75 7.98
CA VAL A 210 6.77 12.23 6.73
C VAL A 210 6.38 13.70 6.47
N LEU A 211 5.13 14.06 6.74
CA LEU A 211 4.65 15.44 6.61
C LEU A 211 5.40 16.38 7.56
N ALA A 212 5.69 15.94 8.79
CA ALA A 212 6.41 16.75 9.78
C ALA A 212 7.88 17.01 9.41
N GLU A 213 8.49 16.12 8.62
CA GLU A 213 9.86 16.25 8.13
C GLU A 213 9.96 17.06 6.83
N ALA A 214 8.83 17.33 6.18
CA ALA A 214 8.84 18.14 4.97
C ALA A 214 9.35 19.56 5.31
N PRO A 215 10.27 20.14 4.51
CA PRO A 215 10.73 21.50 4.73
C PRO A 215 9.54 22.44 4.68
N THR A 216 9.36 23.21 5.74
CA THR A 216 8.39 24.31 5.75
C THR A 216 8.87 25.35 4.76
N TRP A 217 8.09 25.56 3.72
CA TRP A 217 8.27 26.62 2.72
C TRP A 217 8.08 28.00 3.37
#